data_70d881e6dec86363f50cd3809980026e
#
_entry.id   70d881e6dec86363f50cd3809980026e
#
_cell.length_a   1.000
_cell.length_b   1.000
_cell.length_c   1.000
_cell.angle_alpha   90.00
_cell.angle_beta   90.00
_cell.angle_gamma   90.00
#
_symmetry.space_group_name_H-M   'P 1'
#
loop_
_entity.id
_entity.type
_entity.pdbx_description
1 polymer ?
#
loop_
_entity_poly.entity_id
_entity_poly.type
_entity_poly.pdbx_seq_one_letter_code
_entity_poly.pdbx_strand_id
1 'polypeptide(L)'
;MDSVFVIAVGTAVLLVMVLFIILFVAYYQQKQAKQQLALNELQERHRRELMAATFRGQEAERKRLAEDLHDGIGTMLSVTKMSLNQLERQLNGNTTMRLSLQVQKTRSMIDETMTNVRRISRDLVPTTLERFGLLPALEELADRATDTELEVHLDCPTSIANMTPAQELMLYRIAQELVNNALRHARARVITIQLYCLNSEIRMSVLDDGVGFDFDAIMENKQGGLGLRNIESRLSVVDGHVTFDVAPGRGSQIHIQLKMAKNAPVLVADAV
;
A
#
# COMPACT_ATOMS: atom_id res chain seq x y z
N MET A 1 17.05 57.69 58.92
CA MET A 1 17.10 56.22 58.92
C MET A 1 15.80 55.60 58.26
N ASP A 2 14.68 56.29 58.40
CA ASP A 2 13.38 55.74 57.95
C ASP A 2 13.21 55.67 56.44
N SER A 3 13.75 56.57 55.63
CA SER A 3 13.61 56.59 54.16
C SER A 3 14.39 55.43 53.50
N VAL A 4 15.56 55.06 53.98
CA VAL A 4 16.36 53.95 53.44
C VAL A 4 15.69 52.62 53.73
N PHE A 5 15.09 52.47 54.90
CA PHE A 5 14.32 51.28 55.28
C PHE A 5 13.11 51.11 54.42
N VAL A 6 12.33 52.15 54.14
CA VAL A 6 11.16 52.14 53.25
C VAL A 6 11.54 51.78 51.83
N ILE A 7 12.65 52.29 51.29
CA ILE A 7 13.14 51.95 49.94
C ILE A 7 13.59 50.49 49.91
N ALA A 8 14.31 50.01 50.94
CA ALA A 8 14.74 48.61 50.97
C ALA A 8 13.58 47.61 51.04
N VAL A 9 12.53 47.91 51.82
CA VAL A 9 11.30 47.08 51.86
C VAL A 9 10.55 47.13 50.51
N GLY A 10 10.43 48.31 49.92
CA GLY A 10 9.77 48.45 48.63
C GLY A 10 10.48 47.67 47.50
N THR A 11 11.82 47.73 47.47
CA THR A 11 12.61 46.95 46.47
C THR A 11 12.52 45.44 46.74
N ALA A 12 12.50 44.97 47.97
CA ALA A 12 12.33 43.56 48.30
C ALA A 12 10.94 43.04 47.86
N VAL A 13 9.89 43.79 48.10
CA VAL A 13 8.52 43.42 47.64
C VAL A 13 8.45 43.35 46.12
N LEU A 14 9.08 44.30 45.42
CA LEU A 14 9.11 44.35 43.97
C LEU A 14 9.87 43.13 43.39
N LEU A 15 11.01 42.74 43.99
CA LEU A 15 11.77 41.55 43.60
C LEU A 15 10.95 40.24 43.79
N VAL A 16 10.24 40.13 44.93
CA VAL A 16 9.36 38.96 45.17
C VAL A 16 8.23 38.91 44.18
N MET A 17 7.64 40.06 43.82
CA MET A 17 6.58 40.11 42.81
C MET A 17 7.08 39.73 41.40
N VAL A 18 8.27 40.19 41.03
CA VAL A 18 8.91 39.81 39.77
C VAL A 18 9.22 38.30 39.72
N LEU A 19 9.77 37.77 40.82
CA LEU A 19 10.05 36.33 40.94
C LEU A 19 8.76 35.51 40.81
N PHE A 20 7.70 35.95 41.49
CA PHE A 20 6.38 35.29 41.38
C PHE A 20 5.86 35.28 39.95
N ILE A 21 5.94 36.42 39.23
CA ILE A 21 5.53 36.52 37.82
C ILE A 21 6.35 35.55 36.95
N ILE A 22 7.66 35.50 37.15
CA ILE A 22 8.55 34.59 36.37
C ILE A 22 8.14 33.14 36.62
N LEU A 23 7.96 32.74 37.89
CA LEU A 23 7.54 31.37 38.22
C LEU A 23 6.15 31.04 37.68
N PHE A 24 5.22 32.00 37.77
CA PHE A 24 3.87 31.86 37.25
C PHE A 24 3.88 31.67 35.71
N VAL A 25 4.62 32.49 34.99
CA VAL A 25 4.74 32.38 33.51
C VAL A 25 5.41 31.04 33.13
N ALA A 26 6.48 30.66 33.83
CA ALA A 26 7.15 29.38 33.58
C ALA A 26 6.20 28.18 33.81
N TYR A 27 5.44 28.22 34.92
CA TYR A 27 4.43 27.18 35.20
C TYR A 27 3.36 27.10 34.10
N TYR A 28 2.83 28.26 33.67
CA TYR A 28 1.81 28.32 32.61
C TYR A 28 2.34 27.84 31.26
N GLN A 29 3.56 28.22 30.89
CA GLN A 29 4.21 27.74 29.67
C GLN A 29 4.40 26.22 29.69
N GLN A 30 4.87 25.67 30.80
CA GLN A 30 5.04 24.23 30.96
C GLN A 30 3.69 23.49 30.89
N LYS A 31 2.63 24.03 31.47
CA LYS A 31 1.30 23.48 31.41
C LYS A 31 0.74 23.50 29.99
N GLN A 32 0.88 24.61 29.27
CA GLN A 32 0.47 24.73 27.85
C GLN A 32 1.24 23.76 26.96
N ALA A 33 2.58 23.63 27.14
CA ALA A 33 3.38 22.69 26.35
C ALA A 33 2.91 21.25 26.55
N LYS A 34 2.62 20.83 27.79
CA LYS A 34 2.07 19.48 28.07
C LYS A 34 0.69 19.28 27.43
N GLN A 35 -0.19 20.27 27.49
CA GLN A 35 -1.52 20.17 26.84
C GLN A 35 -1.38 20.06 25.32
N GLN A 36 -0.49 20.84 24.71
CA GLN A 36 -0.23 20.79 23.26
C GLN A 36 0.30 19.42 22.83
N LEU A 37 1.25 18.85 23.59
CA LEU A 37 1.75 17.50 23.31
C LEU A 37 0.64 16.45 23.39
N ALA A 38 -0.17 16.49 24.44
CA ALA A 38 -1.29 15.55 24.59
C ALA A 38 -2.33 15.69 23.46
N LEU A 39 -2.60 16.93 23.03
CA LEU A 39 -3.51 17.18 21.91
C LEU A 39 -2.95 16.64 20.59
N ASN A 40 -1.66 16.87 20.33
CA ASN A 40 -1.00 16.37 19.14
C ASN A 40 -0.99 14.83 19.10
N GLU A 41 -0.68 14.17 20.23
CA GLU A 41 -0.75 12.71 20.34
C GLU A 41 -2.16 12.17 20.07
N LEU A 42 -3.19 12.84 20.59
CA LEU A 42 -4.57 12.45 20.36
C LEU A 42 -4.97 12.61 18.88
N GLN A 43 -4.56 13.73 18.26
CA GLN A 43 -4.81 13.97 16.83
C GLN A 43 -4.12 12.92 15.95
N GLU A 44 -2.86 12.58 16.27
CA GLU A 44 -2.14 11.53 15.52
C GLU A 44 -2.78 10.15 15.67
N ARG A 45 -3.22 9.77 16.88
CA ARG A 45 -3.97 8.52 17.09
C ARG A 45 -5.25 8.49 16.28
N HIS A 46 -6.05 9.56 16.37
CA HIS A 46 -7.30 9.66 15.64
C HIS A 46 -7.09 9.63 14.11
N ARG A 47 -6.05 10.30 13.61
CA ARG A 47 -5.67 10.25 12.20
C ARG A 47 -5.32 8.82 11.76
N ARG A 48 -4.54 8.07 12.56
CA ARG A 48 -4.20 6.66 12.28
C ARG A 48 -5.43 5.77 12.27
N GLU A 49 -6.34 5.95 13.24
CA GLU A 49 -7.60 5.19 13.30
C GLU A 49 -8.49 5.43 12.08
N LEU A 50 -8.63 6.69 11.65
CA LEU A 50 -9.37 7.03 10.43
C LEU A 50 -8.74 6.41 9.18
N MET A 51 -7.42 6.45 9.05
CA MET A 51 -6.72 5.82 7.94
C MET A 51 -6.89 4.31 7.93
N ALA A 52 -6.78 3.66 9.10
CA ALA A 52 -7.00 2.22 9.23
C ALA A 52 -8.44 1.84 8.88
N ALA A 53 -9.42 2.64 9.28
CA ALA A 53 -10.83 2.43 8.92
C ALA A 53 -11.06 2.61 7.42
N THR A 54 -10.47 3.65 6.80
CA THR A 54 -10.55 3.89 5.36
C THR A 54 -9.93 2.74 4.56
N PHE A 55 -8.74 2.29 4.96
CA PHE A 55 -8.08 1.16 4.30
C PHE A 55 -8.92 -0.12 4.39
N ARG A 56 -9.45 -0.45 5.59
CA ARG A 56 -10.34 -1.61 5.75
C ARG A 56 -11.60 -1.49 4.91
N GLY A 57 -12.21 -0.30 4.84
CA GLY A 57 -13.37 -0.05 3.98
C GLY A 57 -13.07 -0.25 2.50
N GLN A 58 -11.92 0.22 2.03
CA GLN A 58 -11.49 0.01 0.64
C GLN A 58 -11.25 -1.47 0.32
N GLU A 59 -10.63 -2.23 1.23
CA GLU A 59 -10.41 -3.67 1.01
C GLU A 59 -11.72 -4.45 1.05
N ALA A 60 -12.65 -4.11 1.95
CA ALA A 60 -13.98 -4.71 1.96
C ALA A 60 -14.76 -4.44 0.66
N GLU A 61 -14.70 -3.21 0.13
CA GLU A 61 -15.33 -2.87 -1.15
C GLU A 61 -14.65 -3.57 -2.33
N ARG A 62 -13.32 -3.70 -2.34
CA ARG A 62 -12.60 -4.48 -3.35
C ARG A 62 -13.05 -5.94 -3.34
N LYS A 63 -13.19 -6.54 -2.16
CA LYS A 63 -13.67 -7.91 -2.01
C LYS A 63 -15.10 -8.06 -2.55
N ARG A 64 -16.00 -7.16 -2.17
CA ARG A 64 -17.38 -7.14 -2.68
C ARG A 64 -17.43 -7.04 -4.20
N LEU A 65 -16.67 -6.11 -4.78
CA LEU A 65 -16.62 -5.94 -6.25
C LEU A 65 -16.06 -7.18 -6.95
N ALA A 66 -15.06 -7.85 -6.37
CA ALA A 66 -14.52 -9.08 -6.95
C ALA A 66 -15.53 -10.22 -6.94
N GLU A 67 -16.30 -10.36 -5.85
CA GLU A 67 -17.40 -11.33 -5.73
C GLU A 67 -18.50 -11.01 -6.74
N ASP A 68 -18.95 -9.75 -6.84
CA ASP A 68 -19.96 -9.31 -7.83
C ASP A 68 -19.52 -9.56 -9.28
N LEU A 69 -18.24 -9.34 -9.60
CA LEU A 69 -17.66 -9.62 -10.92
C LEU A 69 -17.60 -11.12 -11.20
N HIS A 70 -17.19 -11.91 -10.23
CA HIS A 70 -17.06 -13.37 -10.39
C HIS A 70 -18.43 -14.02 -10.56
N ASP A 71 -19.37 -13.72 -9.67
CA ASP A 71 -20.68 -14.39 -9.62
C ASP A 71 -21.67 -13.84 -10.64
N GLY A 72 -21.66 -12.53 -10.87
CA GLY A 72 -22.55 -11.89 -11.83
C GLY A 72 -22.06 -12.06 -13.27
N ILE A 73 -20.94 -11.38 -13.58
CA ILE A 73 -20.45 -11.30 -14.97
C ILE A 73 -19.82 -12.62 -15.41
N GLY A 74 -19.02 -13.27 -14.55
CA GLY A 74 -18.37 -14.53 -14.88
C GLY A 74 -19.38 -15.65 -15.19
N THR A 75 -20.43 -15.75 -14.40
CA THR A 75 -21.51 -16.74 -14.60
C THR A 75 -22.30 -16.43 -15.87
N MET A 76 -22.68 -15.17 -16.12
CA MET A 76 -23.41 -14.77 -17.32
C MET A 76 -22.62 -15.04 -18.60
N LEU A 77 -21.31 -14.74 -18.61
CA LEU A 77 -20.43 -15.04 -19.73
C LEU A 77 -20.29 -16.56 -19.96
N SER A 78 -20.23 -17.35 -18.88
CA SER A 78 -20.17 -18.81 -18.96
C SER A 78 -21.44 -19.39 -19.60
N VAL A 79 -22.62 -18.92 -19.22
CA VAL A 79 -23.91 -19.31 -19.80
C VAL A 79 -24.00 -18.91 -21.29
N THR A 80 -23.57 -17.68 -21.60
CA THR A 80 -23.55 -17.21 -23.01
C THR A 80 -22.60 -18.04 -23.86
N LYS A 81 -21.42 -18.41 -23.34
CA LYS A 81 -20.49 -19.33 -24.02
C LYS A 81 -21.09 -20.70 -24.26
N MET A 82 -21.81 -21.26 -23.26
CA MET A 82 -22.53 -22.55 -23.45
C MET A 82 -23.58 -22.45 -24.56
N SER A 83 -24.36 -21.37 -24.59
CA SER A 83 -25.37 -21.15 -25.62
C SER A 83 -24.76 -21.04 -27.03
N LEU A 84 -23.62 -20.34 -27.16
CA LEU A 84 -22.88 -20.27 -28.42
C LEU A 84 -22.32 -21.63 -28.87
N ASN A 85 -21.77 -22.41 -27.94
CA ASN A 85 -21.31 -23.76 -28.25
C ASN A 85 -22.43 -24.67 -28.73
N GLN A 86 -23.65 -24.50 -28.19
CA GLN A 86 -24.83 -25.24 -28.64
C GLN A 86 -25.26 -24.81 -30.03
N LEU A 87 -25.28 -23.52 -30.34
CA LEU A 87 -25.55 -23.01 -31.68
C LEU A 87 -24.52 -23.49 -32.72
N GLU A 88 -23.23 -23.49 -32.36
CA GLU A 88 -22.15 -23.99 -33.23
C GLU A 88 -22.35 -25.46 -33.59
N ARG A 89 -22.76 -26.32 -32.63
CA ARG A 89 -23.08 -27.73 -32.88
C ARG A 89 -24.29 -27.92 -33.78
N GLN A 90 -25.29 -27.06 -33.68
CA GLN A 90 -26.49 -27.11 -34.52
C GLN A 90 -26.22 -26.63 -35.97
N LEU A 91 -25.28 -25.72 -36.15
CA LEU A 91 -24.89 -25.14 -37.45
C LEU A 91 -24.00 -26.06 -38.31
N ASN A 92 -23.27 -26.99 -37.68
CA ASN A 92 -22.33 -27.90 -38.38
C ASN A 92 -23.03 -28.90 -39.34
N GLY A 93 -24.35 -28.84 -39.49
CA GLY A 93 -25.12 -29.71 -40.38
C GLY A 93 -25.42 -29.18 -41.78
N ASN A 94 -25.56 -27.88 -42.01
CA ASN A 94 -25.98 -27.37 -43.36
C ASN A 94 -25.89 -25.84 -43.53
N THR A 95 -25.05 -25.08 -42.85
CA THR A 95 -25.18 -23.62 -42.88
C THR A 95 -23.92 -22.90 -43.34
N THR A 96 -24.16 -21.86 -44.13
CA THR A 96 -23.20 -20.97 -44.78
C THR A 96 -21.98 -20.64 -43.92
N MET A 97 -20.79 -20.89 -44.46
CA MET A 97 -19.47 -20.63 -43.92
C MET A 97 -19.33 -19.25 -43.18
N ARG A 98 -20.17 -18.31 -43.58
CA ARG A 98 -20.25 -16.95 -43.01
C ARG A 98 -20.82 -16.92 -41.59
N LEU A 99 -21.77 -17.78 -41.27
CA LEU A 99 -22.45 -17.85 -39.97
C LEU A 99 -21.54 -18.55 -38.92
N SER A 100 -20.85 -19.61 -39.33
CA SER A 100 -19.89 -20.31 -38.48
C SER A 100 -18.71 -19.42 -38.07
N LEU A 101 -18.18 -18.62 -38.99
CA LEU A 101 -17.14 -17.64 -38.73
C LEU A 101 -17.61 -16.55 -37.70
N GLN A 102 -18.86 -16.14 -37.79
CA GLN A 102 -19.42 -15.14 -36.88
C GLN A 102 -19.63 -15.70 -35.47
N VAL A 103 -20.09 -16.92 -35.33
CA VAL A 103 -20.19 -17.63 -34.05
C VAL A 103 -18.82 -17.82 -33.42
N GLN A 104 -17.84 -18.24 -34.22
CA GLN A 104 -16.46 -18.41 -33.76
C GLN A 104 -15.83 -17.09 -33.28
N LYS A 105 -16.04 -15.98 -33.99
CA LYS A 105 -15.60 -14.65 -33.59
C LYS A 105 -16.23 -14.20 -32.26
N THR A 106 -17.55 -14.41 -32.13
CA THR A 106 -18.29 -14.06 -30.90
C THR A 106 -17.78 -14.89 -29.71
N ARG A 107 -17.51 -16.17 -29.91
CA ARG A 107 -16.92 -17.04 -28.89
C ARG A 107 -15.56 -16.55 -28.45
N SER A 108 -14.68 -16.18 -29.38
CA SER A 108 -13.37 -15.61 -29.08
C SER A 108 -13.48 -14.32 -28.24
N MET A 109 -14.42 -13.43 -28.57
CA MET A 109 -14.66 -12.21 -27.79
C MET A 109 -15.17 -12.51 -26.37
N ILE A 110 -16.00 -13.54 -26.19
CA ILE A 110 -16.43 -13.96 -24.84
C ILE A 110 -15.26 -14.54 -24.05
N ASP A 111 -14.42 -15.38 -24.65
CA ASP A 111 -13.25 -15.95 -23.99
C ASP A 111 -12.26 -14.86 -23.53
N GLU A 112 -12.04 -13.86 -24.38
CA GLU A 112 -11.25 -12.68 -24.02
C GLU A 112 -11.87 -11.89 -22.87
N THR A 113 -13.18 -11.65 -22.92
CA THR A 113 -13.90 -10.94 -21.86
C THR A 113 -13.85 -11.70 -20.54
N MET A 114 -14.02 -13.03 -20.56
CA MET A 114 -13.89 -13.88 -19.37
C MET A 114 -12.48 -13.79 -18.77
N THR A 115 -11.46 -13.78 -19.61
CA THR A 115 -10.07 -13.63 -19.19
C THR A 115 -9.84 -12.27 -18.53
N ASN A 116 -10.36 -11.20 -19.11
CA ASN A 116 -10.28 -9.86 -18.56
C ASN A 116 -11.01 -9.73 -17.20
N VAL A 117 -12.23 -10.28 -17.10
CA VAL A 117 -12.99 -10.28 -15.83
C VAL A 117 -12.23 -11.02 -14.73
N ARG A 118 -11.68 -12.20 -15.05
CA ARG A 118 -10.87 -12.96 -14.09
C ARG A 118 -9.61 -12.18 -13.65
N ARG A 119 -8.96 -11.50 -14.59
CA ARG A 119 -7.81 -10.65 -14.28
C ARG A 119 -8.19 -9.52 -13.32
N ILE A 120 -9.27 -8.78 -13.62
CA ILE A 120 -9.77 -7.69 -12.77
C ILE A 120 -10.15 -8.22 -11.38
N SER A 121 -10.83 -9.35 -11.30
CA SER A 121 -11.21 -9.95 -10.01
C SER A 121 -10.00 -10.31 -9.16
N ARG A 122 -8.93 -10.87 -9.75
CA ARG A 122 -7.68 -11.17 -9.03
C ARG A 122 -6.91 -9.92 -8.60
N ASP A 123 -6.94 -8.85 -9.40
CA ASP A 123 -6.33 -7.57 -9.04
C ASP A 123 -7.04 -6.91 -7.86
N LEU A 124 -8.36 -7.13 -7.75
CA LEU A 124 -9.18 -6.66 -6.64
C LEU A 124 -8.90 -7.44 -5.34
N VAL A 125 -8.84 -8.77 -5.39
CA VAL A 125 -8.61 -9.64 -4.23
C VAL A 125 -7.47 -10.60 -4.51
N PRO A 126 -6.33 -10.48 -3.82
CA PRO A 126 -5.20 -11.39 -4.00
C PRO A 126 -5.47 -12.73 -3.28
N THR A 127 -6.20 -13.62 -3.92
CA THR A 127 -6.56 -14.94 -3.36
C THR A 127 -5.34 -15.79 -3.03
N THR A 128 -4.24 -15.62 -3.74
CA THR A 128 -2.97 -16.29 -3.47
C THR A 128 -2.38 -15.82 -2.13
N LEU A 129 -2.51 -14.53 -1.81
CA LEU A 129 -2.10 -13.98 -0.52
C LEU A 129 -2.88 -14.61 0.65
N GLU A 130 -4.21 -14.70 0.51
CA GLU A 130 -5.07 -15.27 1.57
C GLU A 130 -4.78 -16.75 1.83
N ARG A 131 -4.40 -17.51 0.79
CA ARG A 131 -4.21 -18.96 0.87
C ARG A 131 -2.77 -19.40 1.15
N PHE A 132 -1.81 -18.68 0.60
CA PHE A 132 -0.42 -19.12 0.53
C PHE A 132 0.57 -18.09 1.11
N GLY A 133 0.09 -16.92 1.55
CA GLY A 133 0.92 -15.86 2.13
C GLY A 133 1.59 -14.94 1.10
N LEU A 134 2.45 -14.05 1.62
CA LEU A 134 3.01 -12.93 0.84
C LEU A 134 3.93 -13.36 -0.29
N LEU A 135 4.85 -14.30 -0.04
CA LEU A 135 5.87 -14.67 -1.02
C LEU A 135 5.27 -15.22 -2.32
N PRO A 136 4.39 -16.26 -2.30
CA PRO A 136 3.73 -16.74 -3.52
C PRO A 136 2.86 -15.67 -4.20
N ALA A 137 2.29 -14.74 -3.45
CA ALA A 137 1.51 -13.65 -4.01
C ALA A 137 2.39 -12.63 -4.76
N LEU A 138 3.60 -12.34 -4.26
CA LEU A 138 4.59 -11.50 -4.95
C LEU A 138 5.18 -12.19 -6.17
N GLU A 139 5.43 -13.50 -6.11
CA GLU A 139 5.82 -14.30 -7.27
C GLU A 139 4.77 -14.20 -8.38
N GLU A 140 3.50 -14.44 -8.06
CA GLU A 140 2.40 -14.29 -9.01
C GLU A 140 2.28 -12.85 -9.55
N LEU A 141 2.54 -11.83 -8.73
CA LEU A 141 2.56 -10.42 -9.17
C LEU A 141 3.69 -10.18 -10.18
N ALA A 142 4.89 -10.68 -9.89
CA ALA A 142 6.07 -10.56 -10.75
C ALA A 142 5.85 -11.27 -12.11
N ASP A 143 5.38 -12.52 -12.08
CA ASP A 143 5.10 -13.30 -13.29
C ASP A 143 4.06 -12.62 -14.19
N ARG A 144 3.02 -12.02 -13.61
CA ARG A 144 1.97 -11.30 -14.37
C ARG A 144 2.42 -9.98 -14.94
N ALA A 145 3.37 -9.32 -14.31
CA ALA A 145 3.91 -8.05 -14.77
C ALA A 145 5.03 -8.21 -15.80
N THR A 146 5.66 -9.37 -15.85
CA THR A 146 6.70 -9.70 -16.83
C THR A 146 6.09 -9.91 -18.22
N ASP A 147 6.67 -9.27 -19.22
CA ASP A 147 6.32 -9.44 -20.62
C ASP A 147 7.58 -9.45 -21.51
N THR A 148 7.45 -9.24 -22.83
CA THR A 148 8.58 -9.25 -23.77
C THR A 148 9.54 -8.07 -23.63
N GLU A 149 9.11 -6.98 -23.01
CA GLU A 149 9.88 -5.74 -22.89
C GLU A 149 10.28 -5.43 -21.45
N LEU A 150 9.60 -6.05 -20.45
CA LEU A 150 9.82 -5.85 -19.02
C LEU A 150 10.03 -7.17 -18.29
N GLU A 151 11.10 -7.26 -17.51
CA GLU A 151 11.35 -8.34 -16.57
C GLU A 151 11.10 -7.88 -15.13
N VAL A 152 10.38 -8.68 -14.35
CA VAL A 152 10.16 -8.43 -12.92
C VAL A 152 10.79 -9.56 -12.11
N HIS A 153 11.79 -9.23 -11.31
CA HIS A 153 12.50 -10.19 -10.47
C HIS A 153 12.05 -10.06 -9.02
N LEU A 154 11.87 -11.21 -8.37
CA LEU A 154 11.67 -11.29 -6.92
C LEU A 154 12.92 -11.87 -6.27
N ASP A 155 13.56 -11.08 -5.40
CA ASP A 155 14.72 -11.48 -4.60
C ASP A 155 14.30 -11.60 -3.13
N CYS A 156 14.11 -12.84 -2.70
CA CYS A 156 13.72 -13.16 -1.33
C CYS A 156 14.55 -14.33 -0.80
N PRO A 157 15.77 -14.07 -0.30
CA PRO A 157 16.72 -15.12 0.06
C PRO A 157 16.30 -15.94 1.28
N THR A 158 15.35 -15.49 2.06
CA THR A 158 14.92 -16.12 3.32
C THR A 158 13.41 -16.15 3.45
N SER A 159 12.85 -17.27 3.93
CA SER A 159 11.45 -17.31 4.33
C SER A 159 11.21 -16.31 5.45
N ILE A 160 10.32 -15.35 5.21
CA ILE A 160 9.95 -14.36 6.22
C ILE A 160 8.79 -14.91 7.03
N ALA A 161 9.11 -15.50 8.16
CA ALA A 161 8.13 -15.90 9.15
C ALA A 161 7.70 -14.72 10.02
N ASN A 162 6.50 -14.79 10.60
CA ASN A 162 6.03 -13.86 11.65
C ASN A 162 5.52 -12.49 11.17
N MET A 163 4.87 -12.43 10.01
CA MET A 163 4.05 -11.29 9.63
C MET A 163 2.58 -11.49 10.07
N THR A 164 1.91 -10.41 10.41
CA THR A 164 0.46 -10.44 10.55
C THR A 164 -0.21 -10.40 9.17
N PRO A 165 -1.42 -10.95 9.00
CA PRO A 165 -2.16 -10.83 7.73
C PRO A 165 -2.33 -9.38 7.26
N ALA A 166 -2.43 -8.43 8.20
CA ALA A 166 -2.49 -7.01 7.89
C ALA A 166 -1.18 -6.47 7.30
N GLN A 167 -0.03 -6.93 7.81
CA GLN A 167 1.29 -6.58 7.28
C GLN A 167 1.53 -7.18 5.90
N GLU A 168 1.17 -8.45 5.71
CA GLU A 168 1.27 -9.13 4.41
C GLU A 168 0.43 -8.41 3.34
N LEU A 169 -0.84 -8.13 3.65
CA LEU A 169 -1.74 -7.41 2.75
C LEU A 169 -1.20 -6.01 2.43
N MET A 170 -0.66 -5.32 3.43
CA MET A 170 -0.08 -3.99 3.25
C MET A 170 1.12 -4.02 2.31
N LEU A 171 2.07 -4.93 2.53
CA LEU A 171 3.26 -5.07 1.67
C LEU A 171 2.88 -5.47 0.25
N TYR A 172 1.95 -6.42 0.10
CA TYR A 172 1.42 -6.80 -1.20
C TYR A 172 0.81 -5.61 -1.97
N ARG A 173 -0.05 -4.81 -1.30
CA ARG A 173 -0.69 -3.64 -1.92
C ARG A 173 0.31 -2.57 -2.31
N ILE A 174 1.35 -2.38 -1.51
CA ILE A 174 2.42 -1.43 -1.84
C ILE A 174 3.22 -1.94 -3.04
N ALA A 175 3.63 -3.22 -3.04
CA ALA A 175 4.32 -3.81 -4.18
C ALA A 175 3.49 -3.71 -5.47
N GLN A 176 2.19 -4.04 -5.39
CA GLN A 176 1.26 -3.91 -6.51
C GLN A 176 1.18 -2.47 -7.05
N GLU A 177 1.08 -1.47 -6.17
CA GLU A 177 1.03 -0.05 -6.56
C GLU A 177 2.35 0.39 -7.22
N LEU A 178 3.51 0.00 -6.65
CA LEU A 178 4.81 0.38 -7.17
C LEU A 178 5.12 -0.28 -8.52
N VAL A 179 4.81 -1.57 -8.67
CA VAL A 179 4.91 -2.28 -9.95
C VAL A 179 4.00 -1.64 -11.00
N ASN A 180 2.75 -1.33 -10.66
CA ASN A 180 1.82 -0.65 -11.56
C ASN A 180 2.30 0.76 -11.95
N ASN A 181 2.92 1.49 -11.03
CA ASN A 181 3.50 2.81 -11.31
C ASN A 181 4.68 2.69 -12.28
N ALA A 182 5.55 1.70 -12.09
CA ALA A 182 6.66 1.43 -13.00
C ALA A 182 6.16 1.06 -14.40
N LEU A 183 5.18 0.15 -14.51
CA LEU A 183 4.55 -0.23 -15.78
C LEU A 183 3.96 0.96 -16.56
N ARG A 184 3.31 1.89 -15.84
CA ARG A 184 2.62 3.02 -16.47
C ARG A 184 3.54 4.20 -16.80
N HIS A 185 4.56 4.43 -15.99
CA HIS A 185 5.27 5.71 -15.96
C HIS A 185 6.78 5.60 -16.13
N ALA A 186 7.39 4.48 -15.70
CA ALA A 186 8.85 4.41 -15.63
C ALA A 186 9.53 4.07 -16.96
N ARG A 187 8.84 3.41 -17.89
CA ARG A 187 9.47 2.82 -19.09
C ARG A 187 10.68 1.96 -18.72
N ALA A 188 10.60 1.26 -17.61
CA ALA A 188 11.62 0.38 -17.11
C ALA A 188 11.74 -0.89 -17.97
N ARG A 189 12.90 -1.50 -17.99
CA ARG A 189 13.14 -2.84 -18.55
C ARG A 189 13.21 -3.89 -17.47
N VAL A 190 13.64 -3.48 -16.28
CA VAL A 190 13.79 -4.38 -15.14
C VAL A 190 13.16 -3.74 -13.91
N ILE A 191 12.33 -4.52 -13.21
CA ILE A 191 11.84 -4.19 -11.87
C ILE A 191 12.35 -5.28 -10.93
N THR A 192 12.92 -4.89 -9.79
CA THR A 192 13.35 -5.84 -8.76
C THR A 192 12.58 -5.58 -7.47
N ILE A 193 11.90 -6.61 -6.98
CA ILE A 193 11.26 -6.62 -5.67
C ILE A 193 12.17 -7.39 -4.73
N GLN A 194 12.72 -6.72 -3.73
CA GLN A 194 13.55 -7.35 -2.70
C GLN A 194 12.77 -7.43 -1.40
N LEU A 195 12.77 -8.59 -0.74
CA LEU A 195 12.09 -8.79 0.52
C LEU A 195 12.98 -9.59 1.48
N TYR A 196 13.33 -9.02 2.62
CA TYR A 196 14.17 -9.65 3.61
C TYR A 196 13.85 -9.18 5.03
N CYS A 197 14.30 -9.97 6.01
CA CYS A 197 14.18 -9.66 7.41
C CYS A 197 15.58 -9.36 8.00
N LEU A 198 15.72 -8.23 8.67
CA LEU A 198 16.96 -7.84 9.34
C LEU A 198 16.64 -7.22 10.70
N ASN A 199 17.27 -7.71 11.79
CA ASN A 199 17.13 -7.16 13.15
C ASN A 199 15.66 -7.02 13.62
N SER A 200 14.82 -8.02 13.35
CA SER A 200 13.38 -7.99 13.65
C SER A 200 12.60 -6.90 12.91
N GLU A 201 13.12 -6.43 11.80
CA GLU A 201 12.45 -5.56 10.85
C GLU A 201 12.26 -6.29 9.52
N ILE A 202 11.08 -6.14 8.94
CA ILE A 202 10.78 -6.55 7.56
C ILE A 202 11.17 -5.39 6.67
N ARG A 203 11.94 -5.68 5.65
CA ARG A 203 12.37 -4.70 4.65
C ARG A 203 11.96 -5.18 3.27
N MET A 204 11.22 -4.33 2.58
CA MET A 204 10.88 -4.52 1.17
C MET A 204 11.41 -3.34 0.37
N SER A 205 12.06 -3.63 -0.75
CA SER A 205 12.51 -2.60 -1.68
C SER A 205 11.96 -2.92 -3.06
N VAL A 206 11.45 -1.91 -3.76
CA VAL A 206 11.05 -2.01 -5.16
C VAL A 206 11.91 -1.04 -5.95
N LEU A 207 12.65 -1.59 -6.90
CA LEU A 207 13.63 -0.86 -7.71
C LEU A 207 13.23 -0.98 -9.18
N ASP A 208 13.32 0.10 -9.93
CA ASP A 208 13.20 0.10 -11.39
C ASP A 208 14.34 0.88 -12.04
N ASP A 209 14.72 0.46 -13.24
CA ASP A 209 15.74 1.08 -14.08
C ASP A 209 15.19 2.14 -15.05
N GLY A 210 13.98 2.65 -14.76
CA GLY A 210 13.26 3.53 -15.65
C GLY A 210 13.74 4.98 -15.66
N VAL A 211 12.87 5.87 -16.15
CA VAL A 211 13.21 7.31 -16.31
C VAL A 211 13.28 8.07 -14.98
N GLY A 212 12.82 7.48 -13.86
CA GLY A 212 12.70 8.18 -12.60
C GLY A 212 11.77 9.40 -12.67
N PHE A 213 11.70 10.18 -11.60
CA PHE A 213 10.87 11.38 -11.55
C PHE A 213 11.38 12.38 -10.51
N ASP A 214 10.92 13.63 -10.61
CA ASP A 214 11.14 14.66 -9.60
C ASP A 214 10.12 14.46 -8.47
N PHE A 215 10.61 13.96 -7.33
CA PHE A 215 9.77 13.65 -6.17
C PHE A 215 9.09 14.90 -5.60
N ASP A 216 9.85 16.00 -5.44
CA ASP A 216 9.33 17.23 -4.85
C ASP A 216 8.24 17.86 -5.73
N ALA A 217 8.46 17.90 -7.03
CA ALA A 217 7.48 18.41 -8.00
C ALA A 217 6.19 17.58 -8.00
N ILE A 218 6.28 16.23 -7.85
CA ILE A 218 5.10 15.36 -7.76
C ILE A 218 4.38 15.56 -6.42
N MET A 219 5.10 15.73 -5.33
CA MET A 219 4.49 15.91 -4.00
C MET A 219 3.87 17.30 -3.82
N GLU A 220 4.35 18.33 -4.50
CA GLU A 220 3.72 19.68 -4.53
C GLU A 220 2.43 19.68 -5.36
N ASN A 221 2.33 18.88 -6.40
CA ASN A 221 1.14 18.81 -7.25
C ASN A 221 -0.01 18.10 -6.53
N LYS A 222 -1.08 18.82 -6.21
CA LYS A 222 -2.27 18.28 -5.52
C LYS A 222 -3.02 17.19 -6.31
N GLN A 223 -2.88 17.15 -7.62
CA GLN A 223 -3.51 16.14 -8.49
C GLN A 223 -2.58 14.97 -8.83
N GLY A 224 -1.25 15.13 -8.67
CA GLY A 224 -0.24 14.10 -8.84
C GLY A 224 0.13 13.42 -7.52
N GLY A 225 0.81 12.28 -7.60
CA GLY A 225 1.41 11.63 -6.42
C GLY A 225 0.44 10.99 -5.43
N LEU A 226 -0.85 10.84 -5.77
CA LEU A 226 -1.84 10.19 -4.89
C LEU A 226 -1.40 8.78 -4.48
N GLY A 227 -0.81 8.00 -5.39
CA GLY A 227 -0.28 6.66 -5.10
C GLY A 227 0.82 6.69 -4.03
N LEU A 228 1.80 7.59 -4.18
CA LEU A 228 2.92 7.71 -3.24
C LEU A 228 2.47 8.19 -1.86
N ARG A 229 1.59 9.19 -1.80
CA ARG A 229 0.99 9.65 -0.53
C ARG A 229 0.16 8.56 0.15
N ASN A 230 -0.53 7.74 -0.62
CA ASN A 230 -1.27 6.61 -0.10
C ASN A 230 -0.34 5.56 0.52
N ILE A 231 0.87 5.37 -0.01
CA ILE A 231 1.87 4.45 0.56
C ILE A 231 2.27 4.90 1.97
N GLU A 232 2.65 6.16 2.16
CA GLU A 232 2.98 6.70 3.49
C GLU A 232 1.82 6.57 4.47
N SER A 233 0.62 6.97 4.03
CA SER A 233 -0.59 6.87 4.84
C SER A 233 -0.90 5.43 5.25
N ARG A 234 -0.76 4.47 4.35
CA ARG A 234 -0.99 3.05 4.63
C ARG A 234 0.03 2.50 5.60
N LEU A 235 1.32 2.82 5.42
CA LEU A 235 2.39 2.36 6.30
C LEU A 235 2.24 2.88 7.72
N SER A 236 1.71 4.09 7.91
CA SER A 236 1.46 4.64 9.24
C SER A 236 0.49 3.80 10.09
N VAL A 237 -0.38 3.00 9.46
CA VAL A 237 -1.32 2.08 10.14
C VAL A 237 -0.61 0.90 10.80
N VAL A 238 0.53 0.48 10.25
CA VAL A 238 1.32 -0.68 10.72
C VAL A 238 2.67 -0.25 11.33
N ASP A 239 2.80 1.02 11.74
CA ASP A 239 4.03 1.63 12.26
C ASP A 239 5.24 1.42 11.33
N GLY A 240 4.98 1.48 10.02
CA GLY A 240 5.99 1.35 8.98
C GLY A 240 6.50 2.69 8.48
N HIS A 241 7.65 2.65 7.82
CA HIS A 241 8.29 3.80 7.19
C HIS A 241 8.58 3.52 5.72
N VAL A 242 8.56 4.57 4.89
CA VAL A 242 9.00 4.52 3.50
C VAL A 242 10.04 5.58 3.23
N THR A 243 11.02 5.23 2.42
CA THR A 243 12.04 6.16 1.91
C THR A 243 12.05 6.07 0.39
N PHE A 244 12.06 7.22 -0.26
CA PHE A 244 12.11 7.35 -1.72
C PHE A 244 13.49 7.84 -2.13
N ASP A 245 14.23 7.02 -2.88
CA ASP A 245 15.47 7.42 -3.58
C ASP A 245 15.17 7.43 -5.07
N VAL A 246 14.83 8.61 -5.57
CA VAL A 246 14.32 8.80 -6.93
C VAL A 246 14.88 10.07 -7.52
N ALA A 247 15.33 10.01 -8.76
CA ALA A 247 15.75 11.19 -9.50
C ALA A 247 15.49 11.00 -11.01
N PRO A 248 15.20 12.06 -11.77
CA PRO A 248 15.06 11.98 -13.20
C PRO A 248 16.31 11.34 -13.87
N GLY A 249 16.07 10.35 -14.73
CA GLY A 249 17.12 9.63 -15.46
C GLY A 249 17.86 8.54 -14.66
N ARG A 250 17.46 8.23 -13.41
CA ARG A 250 18.13 7.24 -12.55
C ARG A 250 17.25 6.08 -12.12
N GLY A 251 16.02 5.99 -12.63
CA GLY A 251 15.03 5.05 -12.15
C GLY A 251 14.48 5.42 -10.79
N SER A 252 13.85 4.47 -10.09
CA SER A 252 13.37 4.68 -8.73
C SER A 252 13.77 3.53 -7.79
N GLN A 253 14.00 3.86 -6.53
CA GLN A 253 14.24 2.91 -5.45
C GLN A 253 13.38 3.31 -4.26
N ILE A 254 12.38 2.50 -3.94
CA ILE A 254 11.47 2.76 -2.84
C ILE A 254 11.69 1.68 -1.79
N HIS A 255 12.06 2.12 -0.57
CA HIS A 255 12.39 1.25 0.55
C HIS A 255 11.32 1.34 1.63
N ILE A 256 10.76 0.20 2.00
CA ILE A 256 9.73 0.04 3.03
C ILE A 256 10.33 -0.71 4.21
N GLN A 257 10.05 -0.24 5.43
CA GLN A 257 10.49 -0.85 6.68
C GLN A 257 9.31 -1.00 7.62
N LEU A 258 9.13 -2.21 8.14
CA LEU A 258 8.10 -2.56 9.12
C LEU A 258 8.73 -3.28 10.30
N LYS A 259 8.28 -2.99 11.52
CA LYS A 259 8.63 -3.79 12.69
C LYS A 259 7.86 -5.10 12.67
N MET A 260 8.55 -6.22 12.96
CA MET A 260 7.89 -7.50 13.15
C MET A 260 6.93 -7.44 14.34
N ALA A 261 5.79 -8.11 14.24
CA ALA A 261 4.86 -8.23 15.36
C ALA A 261 5.51 -9.03 16.51
N LYS A 262 5.44 -8.50 17.73
CA LYS A 262 6.10 -9.07 18.93
C LYS A 262 5.59 -10.45 19.35
N ASN A 263 4.49 -10.98 18.76
CA ASN A 263 3.78 -12.19 19.23
C ASN A 263 3.42 -13.20 18.13
N ALA A 264 4.20 -13.30 17.06
CA ALA A 264 4.01 -14.42 16.15
C ALA A 264 4.86 -15.62 16.64
N PRO A 265 4.29 -16.83 16.76
CA PRO A 265 5.05 -18.00 17.21
C PRO A 265 6.19 -18.28 16.22
N VAL A 266 7.41 -18.36 16.73
CA VAL A 266 8.57 -18.79 15.97
C VAL A 266 8.35 -20.28 15.63
N LEU A 267 7.96 -20.58 14.41
CA LEU A 267 8.12 -21.92 13.87
C LEU A 267 9.61 -22.11 13.61
N VAL A 268 10.29 -22.68 14.60
CA VAL A 268 11.64 -23.21 14.41
C VAL A 268 11.49 -24.33 13.39
N ALA A 269 11.99 -24.12 12.18
CA ALA A 269 12.19 -25.20 11.23
C ALA A 269 13.27 -26.10 11.83
N ASP A 270 12.86 -27.26 12.38
CA ASP A 270 13.78 -28.30 12.77
C ASP A 270 14.63 -28.69 11.55
N ALA A 271 15.93 -28.48 11.69
CA ALA A 271 16.93 -28.98 10.77
C ALA A 271 16.93 -30.50 10.86
N VAL A 272 16.61 -31.17 9.74
CA VAL A 272 16.99 -32.55 9.45
C VAL A 272 17.71 -32.59 8.11
#